data_f3d0193caf245f9d538c3a4c7ab771e5
#
_entry.id   f3d0193caf245f9d538c3a4c7ab771e5
#
_cell.length_a   1.000
_cell.length_b   1.000
_cell.length_c   1.000
_cell.angle_alpha   90.00
_cell.angle_beta   90.00
_cell.angle_gamma   90.00
#
_symmetry.space_group_name_H-M   'P 1'
#
loop_
_entity.id
_entity.type
_entity.pdbx_description
1 polymer ?
#
loop_
_entity_poly.entity_id
_entity_poly.type
_entity_poly.pdbx_seq_one_letter_code
_entity_poly.pdbx_strand_id
1 'polypeptide(L)'
;MSSSRSSRRQFLASGAAAAVSLGFPAITRSRSPNAKLNLVFIGVGGRGGGNLSSISGIPMALPKKGGDKDGAKAPPAPSASDAAENIVALCDVNAQNLDFAAKFHPGAQTFRDFRKLYDTLKASEIDGVVVSTTEHTHAYATLPALLMKKPVYCEKPLTHNVAEARLITKAA
;
A
#
# COMPACT_ATOMS: atom_id res chain seq x y z
N MET A 1 -51.09 -4.71 -46.19
CA MET A 1 -50.12 -4.53 -45.07
C MET A 1 -50.36 -5.64 -44.05
N SER A 2 -49.53 -6.69 -44.06
CA SER A 2 -49.67 -7.83 -43.17
C SER A 2 -48.94 -7.56 -41.86
N SER A 3 -49.71 -7.39 -40.80
CA SER A 3 -49.18 -7.24 -39.43
C SER A 3 -48.75 -8.62 -38.91
N SER A 4 -47.47 -8.88 -38.92
CA SER A 4 -46.89 -10.06 -38.32
C SER A 4 -46.96 -9.97 -36.79
N ARG A 5 -47.88 -10.72 -36.16
CA ARG A 5 -47.97 -10.86 -34.71
C ARG A 5 -46.83 -11.79 -34.25
N SER A 6 -45.85 -11.25 -33.54
CA SER A 6 -44.81 -12.07 -32.91
C SER A 6 -45.41 -12.97 -31.80
N SER A 7 -45.06 -14.25 -31.81
CA SER A 7 -45.57 -15.19 -30.80
C SER A 7 -44.87 -14.96 -29.44
N ARG A 8 -45.56 -15.32 -28.33
CA ARG A 8 -44.99 -15.25 -26.98
C ARG A 8 -43.61 -15.97 -26.87
N ARG A 9 -43.42 -17.07 -27.62
CA ARG A 9 -42.14 -17.80 -27.69
C ARG A 9 -41.04 -16.97 -28.34
N GLN A 10 -41.37 -16.24 -29.42
CA GLN A 10 -40.40 -15.36 -30.09
C GLN A 10 -40.02 -14.15 -29.24
N PHE A 11 -40.99 -13.60 -28.48
CA PHE A 11 -40.71 -12.53 -27.53
C PHE A 11 -39.83 -12.99 -26.37
N LEU A 12 -40.06 -14.17 -25.79
CA LEU A 12 -39.25 -14.74 -24.74
C LEU A 12 -37.85 -15.13 -25.23
N ALA A 13 -37.72 -15.65 -26.44
CA ALA A 13 -36.42 -15.98 -27.04
C ALA A 13 -35.56 -14.72 -27.32
N SER A 14 -36.17 -13.65 -27.81
CA SER A 14 -35.48 -12.37 -28.04
C SER A 14 -35.11 -11.67 -26.72
N GLY A 15 -35.97 -11.78 -25.70
CA GLY A 15 -35.68 -11.26 -24.36
C GLY A 15 -34.50 -12.00 -23.68
N ALA A 16 -34.43 -13.31 -23.83
CA ALA A 16 -33.31 -14.10 -23.30
C ALA A 16 -31.97 -13.79 -24.03
N ALA A 17 -32.00 -13.57 -25.34
CA ALA A 17 -30.80 -13.16 -26.09
C ALA A 17 -30.31 -11.75 -25.72
N ALA A 18 -31.22 -10.81 -25.44
CA ALA A 18 -30.87 -9.47 -24.97
C ALA A 18 -30.30 -9.46 -23.53
N ALA A 19 -30.76 -10.36 -22.66
CA ALA A 19 -30.26 -10.48 -21.30
C ALA A 19 -28.81 -11.02 -21.20
N VAL A 20 -28.39 -11.78 -22.22
CA VAL A 20 -27.00 -12.30 -22.29
C VAL A 20 -26.00 -11.23 -22.78
N SER A 21 -26.47 -10.19 -23.48
CA SER A 21 -25.63 -9.09 -23.95
C SER A 21 -25.53 -7.91 -22.97
N LEU A 22 -26.43 -7.82 -21.98
CA LEU A 22 -26.33 -6.87 -20.87
C LEU A 22 -25.48 -7.49 -19.77
N GLY A 23 -24.18 -7.42 -19.96
CA GLY A 23 -23.12 -7.63 -19.00
C GLY A 23 -23.46 -8.48 -17.78
N PHE A 24 -23.00 -9.71 -17.75
CA PHE A 24 -22.59 -10.25 -16.45
C PHE A 24 -21.84 -9.12 -15.73
N PRO A 25 -22.17 -8.81 -14.46
CA PRO A 25 -21.35 -7.91 -13.70
C PRO A 25 -19.92 -8.42 -13.88
N ALA A 26 -19.05 -7.57 -14.43
CA ALA A 26 -17.65 -7.89 -14.53
C ALA A 26 -17.28 -8.35 -13.12
N ILE A 27 -17.02 -9.64 -12.96
CA ILE A 27 -16.43 -10.12 -11.71
C ILE A 27 -15.07 -9.46 -11.72
N THR A 28 -15.03 -8.22 -11.23
CA THR A 28 -13.78 -7.64 -10.81
C THR A 28 -13.21 -8.70 -9.90
N ARG A 29 -12.05 -9.24 -10.25
CA ARG A 29 -11.34 -10.18 -9.39
C ARG A 29 -11.12 -9.44 -8.08
N SER A 30 -12.12 -9.46 -7.20
CA SER A 30 -11.95 -8.99 -5.84
C SER A 30 -10.89 -9.91 -5.26
N ARG A 31 -9.81 -9.33 -4.80
CA ARG A 31 -8.88 -10.08 -3.96
C ARG A 31 -9.70 -10.80 -2.90
N SER A 32 -9.31 -12.05 -2.59
CA SER A 32 -9.88 -12.74 -1.45
C SER A 32 -9.86 -11.78 -0.24
N PRO A 33 -10.93 -11.69 0.57
CA PRO A 33 -10.93 -10.87 1.79
C PRO A 33 -9.73 -11.15 2.71
N ASN A 34 -9.13 -12.34 2.58
CA ASN A 34 -7.96 -12.78 3.35
C ASN A 34 -6.63 -12.62 2.56
N ALA A 35 -6.64 -11.97 1.40
CA ALA A 35 -5.39 -11.73 0.67
C ALA A 35 -4.62 -10.60 1.37
N LYS A 36 -3.35 -10.86 1.67
CA LYS A 36 -2.43 -9.85 2.24
C LYS A 36 -2.33 -8.63 1.32
N LEU A 37 -2.29 -7.44 1.89
CA LEU A 37 -2.08 -6.19 1.17
C LEU A 37 -0.58 -6.02 0.84
N ASN A 38 -0.31 -5.47 -0.32
CA ASN A 38 1.03 -5.07 -0.72
C ASN A 38 1.29 -3.63 -0.23
N LEU A 39 2.08 -3.49 0.81
CA LEU A 39 2.34 -2.22 1.47
C LEU A 39 3.75 -1.70 1.17
N VAL A 40 3.84 -0.40 1.01
CA VAL A 40 5.07 0.36 0.85
C VAL A 40 5.30 1.22 2.09
N PHE A 41 6.52 1.23 2.63
CA PHE A 41 6.88 2.06 3.77
C PHE A 41 7.94 3.09 3.38
N ILE A 42 7.65 4.36 3.64
CA ILE A 42 8.55 5.50 3.42
C ILE A 42 8.87 6.14 4.77
N GLY A 43 10.13 6.00 5.20
CA GLY A 43 10.58 6.27 6.55
C GLY A 43 10.43 5.03 7.44
N VAL A 44 11.52 4.29 7.67
CA VAL A 44 11.50 3.04 8.46
C VAL A 44 12.35 3.13 9.72
N GLY A 45 12.87 4.32 10.05
CA GLY A 45 13.56 4.58 11.30
C GLY A 45 12.63 5.07 12.41
N GLY A 46 13.02 4.97 13.65
CA GLY A 46 12.30 5.52 14.80
C GLY A 46 10.80 5.16 14.80
N ARG A 47 9.94 6.17 14.70
CA ARG A 47 8.48 5.98 14.66
C ARG A 47 8.04 5.12 13.46
N GLY A 48 8.67 5.31 12.28
CA GLY A 48 8.38 4.52 11.10
C GLY A 48 8.68 3.03 11.28
N GLY A 49 9.75 2.69 11.97
CA GLY A 49 10.05 1.31 12.33
C GLY A 49 9.03 0.72 13.30
N GLY A 50 8.51 1.53 14.24
CA GLY A 50 7.40 1.13 15.11
C GLY A 50 6.12 0.82 14.32
N ASN A 51 5.78 1.68 13.35
CA ASN A 51 4.63 1.47 12.46
C ASN A 51 4.82 0.22 11.58
N LEU A 52 6.01 0.05 11.03
CA LEU A 52 6.35 -1.15 10.24
C LEU A 52 6.18 -2.43 11.08
N SER A 53 6.72 -2.44 12.30
CA SER A 53 6.57 -3.56 13.22
C SER A 53 5.11 -3.86 13.55
N SER A 54 4.31 -2.84 13.85
CA SER A 54 2.90 -3.00 14.23
C SER A 54 2.04 -3.48 13.07
N ILE A 55 2.25 -2.94 11.86
CA ILE A 55 1.42 -3.27 10.68
C ILE A 55 1.83 -4.62 10.10
N SER A 56 3.12 -4.91 10.03
CA SER A 56 3.59 -6.22 9.54
C SER A 56 3.35 -7.35 10.53
N GLY A 57 3.10 -7.04 11.79
CA GLY A 57 3.03 -8.04 12.85
C GLY A 57 4.38 -8.66 13.23
N ILE A 58 5.48 -8.15 12.68
CA ILE A 58 6.84 -8.62 12.94
C ILE A 58 7.48 -7.72 13.99
N PRO A 59 7.76 -8.22 15.21
CA PRO A 59 8.44 -7.43 16.24
C PRO A 59 9.86 -7.05 15.81
N MET A 60 10.12 -5.76 15.67
CA MET A 60 11.45 -5.22 15.39
C MET A 60 11.97 -4.51 16.64
N ALA A 61 13.00 -5.04 17.27
CA ALA A 61 13.70 -4.36 18.35
C ALA A 61 14.55 -3.23 17.75
N LEU A 62 13.94 -2.04 17.59
CA LEU A 62 14.66 -0.87 17.09
C LEU A 62 15.81 -0.51 18.02
N PRO A 63 17.00 -0.21 17.48
CA PRO A 63 18.11 0.24 18.30
C PRO A 63 17.72 1.52 19.04
N LYS A 64 17.71 1.47 20.36
CA LYS A 64 17.46 2.65 21.20
C LYS A 64 18.58 3.67 20.94
N LYS A 65 18.19 4.92 20.69
CA LYS A 65 19.11 6.04 20.59
C LYS A 65 19.64 6.34 22.01
N GLY A 66 20.82 5.81 22.34
CA GLY A 66 21.44 5.94 23.67
C GLY A 66 21.78 4.57 24.26
N GLY A 67 22.95 4.16 24.00
CA GLY A 67 23.89 3.26 24.64
C GLY A 67 23.48 2.32 25.79
N ASP A 68 22.37 1.61 25.70
CA ASP A 68 22.14 0.47 26.59
C ASP A 68 22.80 -0.77 25.99
N LYS A 69 23.95 -1.14 26.60
CA LYS A 69 24.74 -2.36 26.30
C LYS A 69 24.10 -3.62 26.86
N ASP A 70 22.81 -3.63 27.10
CA ASP A 70 22.13 -4.83 27.55
C ASP A 70 21.92 -5.73 26.32
N GLY A 71 22.76 -6.80 26.30
CA GLY A 71 22.84 -7.81 25.26
C GLY A 71 21.53 -8.61 25.08
N ALA A 72 20.42 -7.95 24.86
CA ALA A 72 19.22 -8.61 24.42
C ALA A 72 19.51 -9.22 23.05
N LYS A 73 19.69 -10.54 23.04
CA LYS A 73 19.84 -11.34 21.84
C LYS A 73 18.69 -10.96 20.90
N ALA A 74 19.03 -10.40 19.74
CA ALA A 74 18.02 -10.07 18.72
C ALA A 74 17.13 -11.31 18.52
N PRO A 75 15.79 -11.15 18.51
CA PRO A 75 14.92 -12.28 18.21
C PRO A 75 15.30 -12.84 16.83
N PRO A 76 15.17 -14.16 16.60
CA PRO A 76 15.42 -14.75 15.30
C PRO A 76 14.60 -14.00 14.26
N ALA A 77 15.22 -13.70 13.11
CA ALA A 77 14.52 -13.01 12.01
C ALA A 77 13.27 -13.84 11.65
N PRO A 78 12.07 -13.26 11.77
CA PRO A 78 10.85 -13.98 11.43
C PRO A 78 10.85 -14.30 9.95
N SER A 79 10.21 -15.40 9.59
CA SER A 79 9.98 -15.77 8.19
C SER A 79 9.08 -14.71 7.53
N ALA A 80 9.34 -14.39 6.26
CA ALA A 80 8.44 -13.50 5.49
C ALA A 80 6.99 -14.03 5.42
N SER A 81 6.79 -15.33 5.66
CA SER A 81 5.46 -15.96 5.77
C SER A 81 4.68 -15.52 7.02
N ASP A 82 5.37 -15.04 8.06
CA ASP A 82 4.76 -14.70 9.36
C ASP A 82 4.22 -13.26 9.37
N ALA A 83 4.58 -12.45 8.38
CA ALA A 83 4.06 -11.10 8.28
C ALA A 83 2.54 -11.09 8.04
N ALA A 84 1.82 -10.18 8.72
CA ALA A 84 0.39 -9.98 8.53
C ALA A 84 0.07 -9.50 7.11
N GLU A 85 0.94 -8.61 6.57
CA GLU A 85 0.81 -8.03 5.23
C GLU A 85 2.09 -8.22 4.42
N ASN A 86 2.01 -8.08 3.10
CA ASN A 86 3.18 -8.11 2.22
C ASN A 86 3.87 -6.75 2.22
N ILE A 87 5.08 -6.69 2.73
CA ILE A 87 5.90 -5.48 2.61
C ILE A 87 6.68 -5.58 1.31
N VAL A 88 6.24 -4.82 0.29
CA VAL A 88 6.82 -4.91 -1.06
C VAL A 88 7.98 -3.94 -1.27
N ALA A 89 8.00 -2.82 -0.54
CA ALA A 89 9.11 -1.89 -0.60
C ALA A 89 9.32 -1.12 0.71
N LEU A 90 10.59 -0.82 1.00
CA LEU A 90 11.06 -0.03 2.11
C LEU A 90 11.88 1.14 1.56
N CYS A 91 11.67 2.34 2.09
CA CYS A 91 12.43 3.52 1.72
C CYS A 91 12.87 4.30 2.95
N ASP A 92 14.16 4.59 3.05
CA ASP A 92 14.72 5.50 4.06
C ASP A 92 16.03 6.12 3.54
N VAL A 93 16.26 7.40 3.81
CA VAL A 93 17.51 8.08 3.44
C VAL A 93 18.68 7.57 4.28
N ASN A 94 18.42 7.09 5.49
CA ASN A 94 19.41 6.49 6.36
C ASN A 94 19.59 5.01 6.02
N ALA A 95 20.77 4.67 5.47
CA ALA A 95 21.09 3.29 5.10
C ALA A 95 21.01 2.32 6.29
N GLN A 96 21.41 2.74 7.50
CA GLN A 96 21.38 1.86 8.67
C GLN A 96 19.95 1.45 9.06
N ASN A 97 19.00 2.40 9.02
CA ASN A 97 17.58 2.10 9.26
C ASN A 97 17.03 1.17 8.18
N LEU A 98 17.37 1.45 6.92
CA LEU A 98 16.91 0.68 5.78
C LEU A 98 17.43 -0.75 5.83
N ASP A 99 18.73 -0.94 6.04
CA ASP A 99 19.38 -2.25 6.15
C ASP A 99 18.85 -3.04 7.36
N PHE A 100 18.56 -2.33 8.46
CA PHE A 100 17.96 -2.96 9.62
C PHE A 100 16.56 -3.48 9.32
N ALA A 101 15.70 -2.66 8.74
CA ALA A 101 14.32 -3.04 8.38
C ALA A 101 14.29 -4.18 7.33
N ALA A 102 15.19 -4.14 6.35
CA ALA A 102 15.29 -5.15 5.30
C ALA A 102 15.61 -6.57 5.83
N LYS A 103 16.32 -6.67 6.96
CA LYS A 103 16.59 -7.98 7.61
C LYS A 103 15.32 -8.70 8.05
N PHE A 104 14.27 -7.94 8.39
CA PHE A 104 12.98 -8.49 8.82
C PHE A 104 12.01 -8.67 7.65
N HIS A 105 12.29 -8.03 6.50
CA HIS A 105 11.47 -8.07 5.29
C HIS A 105 12.35 -8.37 4.06
N PRO A 106 12.95 -9.57 3.95
CA PRO A 106 13.95 -9.88 2.92
C PRO A 106 13.37 -9.90 1.50
N GLY A 107 12.05 -9.96 1.35
CA GLY A 107 11.38 -9.87 0.05
C GLY A 107 11.09 -8.44 -0.41
N ALA A 108 11.30 -7.43 0.45
CA ALA A 108 11.01 -6.04 0.12
C ALA A 108 12.13 -5.42 -0.72
N GLN A 109 11.76 -4.66 -1.75
CA GLN A 109 12.71 -3.82 -2.48
C GLN A 109 13.13 -2.64 -1.60
N THR A 110 14.39 -2.25 -1.66
CA THR A 110 14.92 -1.16 -0.82
C THR A 110 15.28 0.07 -1.66
N PHE A 111 14.90 1.24 -1.17
CA PHE A 111 15.13 2.52 -1.84
C PHE A 111 15.66 3.56 -0.87
N ARG A 112 16.60 4.39 -1.30
CA ARG A 112 17.08 5.55 -0.54
C ARG A 112 16.39 6.86 -0.93
N ASP A 113 15.57 6.81 -1.98
CA ASP A 113 14.81 7.92 -2.53
C ASP A 113 13.41 7.45 -2.92
N PHE A 114 12.38 8.02 -2.27
CA PHE A 114 11.00 7.65 -2.53
C PHE A 114 10.55 7.99 -3.97
N ARG A 115 11.18 8.94 -4.65
CA ARG A 115 10.87 9.25 -6.05
C ARG A 115 11.24 8.07 -6.94
N LYS A 116 12.42 7.49 -6.73
CA LYS A 116 12.84 6.26 -7.44
C LYS A 116 11.95 5.07 -7.13
N LEU A 117 11.45 4.99 -5.90
CA LEU A 117 10.48 3.97 -5.53
C LEU A 117 9.20 4.10 -6.38
N TYR A 118 8.63 5.29 -6.49
CA TYR A 118 7.44 5.53 -7.30
C TYR A 118 7.68 5.41 -8.81
N ASP A 119 8.89 5.70 -9.28
CA ASP A 119 9.27 5.49 -10.69
C ASP A 119 9.42 4.00 -11.03
N THR A 120 9.77 3.17 -10.05
CA THR A 120 10.05 1.74 -10.23
C THR A 120 8.80 0.89 -10.07
N LEU A 121 7.99 1.14 -9.03
CA LEU A 121 6.83 0.32 -8.71
C LEU A 121 5.59 0.78 -9.48
N LYS A 122 4.90 -0.18 -10.09
CA LYS A 122 3.62 0.09 -10.76
C LYS A 122 2.49 0.24 -9.73
N ALA A 123 1.50 1.05 -10.06
CA ALA A 123 0.32 1.22 -9.21
C ALA A 123 -0.38 -0.12 -8.88
N SER A 124 -0.35 -1.11 -9.78
CA SER A 124 -0.93 -2.44 -9.56
C SER A 124 -0.18 -3.29 -8.53
N GLU A 125 1.06 -2.93 -8.20
CA GLU A 125 1.90 -3.65 -7.24
C GLU A 125 1.75 -3.10 -5.81
N ILE A 126 1.06 -1.98 -5.64
CA ILE A 126 0.87 -1.27 -4.37
C ILE A 126 -0.60 -1.27 -4.00
N ASP A 127 -0.93 -1.64 -2.78
CA ASP A 127 -2.28 -1.51 -2.22
C ASP A 127 -2.40 -0.36 -1.23
N GLY A 128 -1.32 0.02 -0.57
CA GLY A 128 -1.28 1.14 0.36
C GLY A 128 0.14 1.61 0.64
N VAL A 129 0.26 2.86 1.08
CA VAL A 129 1.54 3.50 1.41
C VAL A 129 1.51 4.02 2.83
N VAL A 130 2.56 3.74 3.58
CA VAL A 130 2.77 4.26 4.94
C VAL A 130 3.92 5.26 4.89
N VAL A 131 3.63 6.51 5.26
CA VAL A 131 4.59 7.61 5.28
C VAL A 131 4.89 8.00 6.73
N SER A 132 6.13 7.80 7.16
CA SER A 132 6.59 8.07 8.52
C SER A 132 7.95 8.77 8.52
N THR A 133 8.14 9.70 7.61
CA THR A 133 9.34 10.52 7.47
C THR A 133 9.30 11.71 8.44
N THR A 134 10.11 12.71 8.20
CA THR A 134 10.00 14.01 8.87
C THR A 134 8.89 14.85 8.21
N GLU A 135 8.23 15.72 9.00
CA GLU A 135 7.02 16.45 8.60
C GLU A 135 7.15 17.25 7.30
N HIS A 136 8.34 17.81 7.05
CA HIS A 136 8.59 18.61 5.84
C HIS A 136 8.64 17.78 4.54
N THR A 137 8.65 16.44 4.65
CA THR A 137 8.64 15.52 3.50
C THR A 137 7.33 14.75 3.36
N HIS A 138 6.42 14.85 4.33
CA HIS A 138 5.15 14.11 4.34
C HIS A 138 4.32 14.36 3.08
N ALA A 139 4.10 15.63 2.71
CA ALA A 139 3.32 15.97 1.53
C ALA A 139 3.95 15.44 0.25
N TYR A 140 5.27 15.54 0.11
CA TYR A 140 6.00 15.08 -1.07
C TYR A 140 5.95 13.56 -1.25
N ALA A 141 5.98 12.81 -0.15
CA ALA A 141 5.90 11.36 -0.20
C ALA A 141 4.44 10.86 -0.35
N THR A 142 3.47 11.60 0.18
CA THR A 142 2.04 11.25 0.16
C THR A 142 1.40 11.53 -1.19
N LEU A 143 1.68 12.69 -1.79
CA LEU A 143 1.02 13.14 -3.01
C LEU A 143 1.11 12.16 -4.18
N PRO A 144 2.27 11.56 -4.51
CA PRO A 144 2.35 10.58 -5.58
C PRO A 144 1.44 9.36 -5.36
N ALA A 145 1.35 8.86 -4.13
CA ALA A 145 0.46 7.75 -3.80
C ALA A 145 -1.03 8.10 -4.03
N LEU A 146 -1.46 9.29 -3.60
CA LEU A 146 -2.83 9.77 -3.84
C LEU A 146 -3.13 9.91 -5.33
N LEU A 147 -2.19 10.46 -6.12
CA LEU A 147 -2.31 10.56 -7.57
C LEU A 147 -2.40 9.18 -8.25
N MET A 148 -1.77 8.16 -7.67
CA MET A 148 -1.91 6.76 -8.08
C MET A 148 -3.20 6.12 -7.54
N LYS A 149 -4.07 6.89 -6.85
CA LYS A 149 -5.30 6.43 -6.20
C LYS A 149 -5.07 5.32 -5.17
N LYS A 150 -3.99 5.46 -4.38
CA LYS A 150 -3.65 4.51 -3.32
C LYS A 150 -3.97 5.10 -1.95
N PRO A 151 -4.54 4.30 -1.03
CA PRO A 151 -4.67 4.68 0.36
C PRO A 151 -3.32 5.02 0.97
N VAL A 152 -3.30 6.08 1.79
CA VAL A 152 -2.08 6.50 2.50
C VAL A 152 -2.35 6.61 3.98
N TYR A 153 -1.51 5.99 4.78
CA TYR A 153 -1.34 6.32 6.19
C TYR A 153 -0.14 7.26 6.30
N CYS A 154 -0.37 8.46 6.76
CA CYS A 154 0.70 9.44 7.00
C CYS A 154 0.77 9.81 8.48
N GLU A 155 1.98 9.81 9.04
CA GLU A 155 2.19 10.28 10.42
C GLU A 155 1.85 11.76 10.58
N LYS A 156 1.54 12.13 11.78
CA LYS A 156 1.25 13.53 12.15
C LYS A 156 2.58 14.34 12.27
N PRO A 157 2.54 15.64 11.98
CA PRO A 157 1.49 16.37 11.28
C PRO A 157 1.45 15.98 9.79
N LEU A 158 0.27 15.99 9.19
CA LEU A 158 0.08 15.56 7.80
C LEU A 158 0.96 16.34 6.81
N THR A 159 1.16 17.63 7.08
CA THR A 159 1.93 18.53 6.20
C THR A 159 2.72 19.54 7.01
N HIS A 160 3.72 20.15 6.40
CA HIS A 160 4.55 21.18 7.02
C HIS A 160 3.92 22.59 6.93
N ASN A 161 3.06 22.82 5.96
CA ASN A 161 2.40 24.13 5.77
C ASN A 161 0.98 23.99 5.18
N VAL A 162 0.23 25.10 5.21
CA VAL A 162 -1.17 25.16 4.78
C VAL A 162 -1.32 24.92 3.26
N ALA A 163 -0.36 25.36 2.46
CA ALA A 163 -0.42 25.14 1.00
C ALA A 163 -0.34 23.66 0.65
N GLU A 164 0.55 22.93 1.32
CA GLU A 164 0.65 21.47 1.20
C GLU A 164 -0.65 20.78 1.67
N ALA A 165 -1.24 21.22 2.79
CA ALA A 165 -2.49 20.65 3.28
C ALA A 165 -3.63 20.79 2.25
N ARG A 166 -3.75 21.97 1.63
CA ARG A 166 -4.74 22.19 0.56
C ARG A 166 -4.48 21.33 -0.67
N LEU A 167 -3.21 21.13 -1.03
CA LEU A 167 -2.83 20.28 -2.14
C LEU A 167 -3.20 18.81 -1.88
N ILE A 168 -2.87 18.30 -0.70
CA ILE A 168 -3.22 16.93 -0.28
C ILE A 168 -4.73 16.74 -0.25
N THR A 169 -5.48 17.67 0.36
CA THR A 169 -6.96 17.61 0.41
C THR A 169 -7.58 17.58 -0.99
N LYS A 170 -7.00 18.30 -1.96
CA LYS A 170 -7.48 18.30 -3.34
C LYS A 170 -7.18 16.99 -4.07
N ALA A 171 -6.11 16.29 -3.68
CA ALA A 171 -5.68 15.05 -4.32
C ALA A 171 -6.37 13.80 -3.73
N ALA A 172 -6.85 13.89 -2.48
CA ALA A 172 -7.57 12.82 -1.78
C ALA A 172 -9.05 12.78 -2.18
#